data_68bc9f431af2e5d38697f086f1744b6f
#
_entry.id   68bc9f431af2e5d38697f086f1744b6f
#
_cell.length_a   1.000
_cell.length_b   1.000
_cell.length_c   1.000
_cell.angle_alpha   90.00
_cell.angle_beta   90.00
_cell.angle_gamma   90.00
#
_symmetry.space_group_name_H-M   'P 1'
#
loop_
_entity.id
_entity.type
_entity.pdbx_description
1 polymer ?
#
loop_
_entity_poly.entity_id
_entity_poly.type
_entity_poly.pdbx_seq_one_letter_code
_entity_poly.pdbx_strand_id
1 'polypeptide(L)'
;MEIGNKSGRQRVSRRKVQPSAHSPTSDSGGDGDGEVMLSSLTAFSESRPRCRLRGIFQPRKPDAVRNHTPPQTHVADAETFRQTFERITANVERVIRGKPDAVGLSLLCLLCDGHLLIEDVPGVGKTSLAKSLAASIDAPFGRIQFTPDVLPSDVIGVNVWDERERTFEFRPGALFSSIVLVDEINRASPKTQAALLEAMQERQVTTDRTTRPLGQPFMVIATQNPIEHEGTYPLPESQLDRFLMRVSIGYPDADSAVEVLDLHDGTTEITLEPVATAREVLAMTRTVTEVHVAPVLRRYIVAVADASRQRGTITLGISPRATLDLQRVAQARALAAGRNYVVPDDVKAVAEPVLGHRIRLSADAQLQGLTPQTALRDVFDAVAVPTAG
;
A
#
# COMPACT_ATOMS: atom_id res chain seq x y z
N MET A 1 -68.36 -10.47 0.85
CA MET A 1 -68.45 -9.77 -0.44
C MET A 1 -67.15 -10.02 -1.12
N GLU A 2 -67.17 -10.96 -1.79
CA GLU A 2 -66.74 -11.54 -3.08
C GLU A 2 -66.45 -10.53 -4.17
N ILE A 3 -65.49 -11.01 -5.05
CA ILE A 3 -65.25 -10.69 -6.48
C ILE A 3 -63.98 -9.88 -6.64
N GLY A 4 -63.01 -10.28 -7.44
CA GLY A 4 -62.91 -11.29 -8.48
C GLY A 4 -61.52 -11.25 -9.12
N ASN A 5 -61.12 -12.43 -9.46
CA ASN A 5 -59.88 -12.83 -10.14
C ASN A 5 -59.91 -12.45 -11.64
N LYS A 6 -58.85 -11.84 -12.22
CA LYS A 6 -58.63 -11.94 -13.68
C LYS A 6 -57.12 -12.12 -13.97
N SER A 7 -56.84 -13.35 -14.35
CA SER A 7 -55.62 -13.81 -15.00
C SER A 7 -55.49 -13.23 -16.42
N GLY A 8 -54.31 -12.64 -16.73
CA GLY A 8 -53.91 -12.31 -18.09
C GLY A 8 -52.56 -12.98 -18.42
N ARG A 9 -52.64 -14.14 -19.08
CA ARG A 9 -51.49 -14.82 -19.70
C ARG A 9 -51.14 -14.10 -20.99
N GLN A 10 -49.94 -13.52 -21.08
CA GLN A 10 -49.33 -13.17 -22.37
C GLN A 10 -48.26 -14.20 -22.74
N ARG A 11 -48.49 -14.81 -23.92
CA ARG A 11 -47.57 -15.73 -24.60
C ARG A 11 -46.37 -14.95 -25.14
N VAL A 12 -45.16 -15.35 -24.75
CA VAL A 12 -43.90 -14.91 -25.40
C VAL A 12 -43.53 -15.95 -26.46
N SER A 13 -43.53 -15.49 -27.70
CA SER A 13 -43.13 -16.22 -28.91
C SER A 13 -41.62 -16.43 -28.92
N ARG A 14 -41.17 -17.67 -28.98
CA ARG A 14 -39.80 -18.07 -29.22
C ARG A 14 -39.47 -17.95 -30.70
N ARG A 15 -38.61 -17.05 -31.11
CA ARG A 15 -37.94 -17.09 -32.42
C ARG A 15 -36.64 -17.91 -32.26
N LYS A 16 -36.62 -19.04 -33.01
CA LYS A 16 -35.41 -19.82 -33.33
C LYS A 16 -34.59 -19.05 -34.33
N VAL A 17 -33.29 -18.85 -34.07
CA VAL A 17 -32.31 -18.49 -35.06
C VAL A 17 -31.37 -19.68 -35.28
N GLN A 18 -31.31 -20.17 -36.49
CA GLN A 18 -30.43 -21.24 -36.96
C GLN A 18 -29.03 -20.71 -37.24
N PRO A 19 -27.97 -21.52 -37.10
CA PRO A 19 -26.62 -21.16 -37.48
C PRO A 19 -26.36 -21.50 -38.95
N SER A 20 -25.79 -20.57 -39.69
CA SER A 20 -25.28 -20.79 -41.04
C SER A 20 -23.83 -21.25 -40.98
N ALA A 21 -23.58 -22.46 -41.42
CA ALA A 21 -22.28 -23.03 -41.72
C ALA A 21 -21.81 -22.55 -43.10
N HIS A 22 -20.55 -22.13 -43.21
CA HIS A 22 -19.81 -22.17 -44.45
C HIS A 22 -18.40 -22.71 -44.17
N SER A 23 -18.14 -23.85 -44.71
CA SER A 23 -16.83 -24.52 -44.85
C SER A 23 -16.34 -24.42 -46.30
N PRO A 24 -15.15 -24.92 -46.63
CA PRO A 24 -14.07 -24.19 -47.24
C PRO A 24 -13.82 -24.65 -48.69
N THR A 25 -13.06 -23.92 -49.47
CA THR A 25 -12.49 -24.40 -50.68
C THR A 25 -10.98 -24.38 -50.65
N SER A 26 -10.44 -25.56 -50.89
CA SER A 26 -9.06 -25.90 -51.27
C SER A 26 -8.73 -25.38 -52.66
N ASP A 27 -7.48 -24.98 -52.90
CA ASP A 27 -6.64 -25.42 -54.05
C ASP A 27 -5.19 -24.95 -53.84
N SER A 28 -4.30 -25.83 -53.74
CA SER A 28 -3.35 -26.50 -54.64
C SER A 28 -2.25 -25.60 -55.19
N GLY A 29 -1.00 -25.98 -54.88
CA GLY A 29 0.01 -26.19 -55.88
C GLY A 29 1.13 -25.15 -55.98
N GLY A 30 2.35 -25.59 -55.77
CA GLY A 30 3.53 -24.89 -56.24
C GLY A 30 4.82 -25.29 -55.51
N ASP A 31 5.39 -26.43 -55.95
CA ASP A 31 6.78 -26.85 -55.73
C ASP A 31 7.78 -25.83 -56.25
N GLY A 32 8.90 -25.69 -55.56
CA GLY A 32 10.02 -24.89 -56.03
C GLY A 32 11.26 -25.12 -55.17
N ASP A 33 11.98 -26.18 -55.50
CA ASP A 33 13.35 -26.48 -55.09
C ASP A 33 14.30 -25.32 -55.43
N GLY A 34 15.28 -25.07 -54.54
CA GLY A 34 16.34 -24.10 -54.82
C GLY A 34 17.48 -24.24 -53.80
N GLU A 35 18.36 -25.19 -54.12
CA GLU A 35 19.65 -25.47 -53.49
C GLU A 35 20.57 -24.27 -53.36
N VAL A 36 21.30 -24.28 -52.22
CA VAL A 36 22.74 -24.06 -52.06
C VAL A 36 23.43 -22.93 -52.81
N MET A 37 24.01 -22.00 -52.05
CA MET A 37 25.40 -21.56 -52.30
C MET A 37 26.05 -21.03 -51.02
N LEU A 38 26.98 -21.81 -50.50
CA LEU A 38 28.16 -21.42 -49.72
C LEU A 38 29.14 -20.71 -50.68
N SER A 39 29.64 -19.57 -50.29
CA SER A 39 31.02 -19.06 -50.48
C SER A 39 30.97 -17.54 -50.57
N SER A 40 31.63 -16.79 -49.71
CA SER A 40 33.04 -16.49 -49.76
C SER A 40 33.42 -15.59 -48.57
N LEU A 41 34.37 -16.06 -47.85
CA LEU A 41 35.25 -15.27 -47.00
C LEU A 41 35.98 -14.26 -47.85
N THR A 42 35.88 -12.97 -47.52
CA THR A 42 36.96 -12.00 -47.80
C THR A 42 37.17 -11.12 -46.59
N ALA A 43 38.42 -11.18 -46.15
CA ALA A 43 39.02 -10.40 -45.11
C ALA A 43 38.90 -8.89 -45.34
N PHE A 44 38.55 -8.16 -44.30
CA PHE A 44 38.87 -6.74 -44.20
C PHE A 44 39.77 -6.52 -42.95
N SER A 45 41.01 -6.21 -43.32
CA SER A 45 42.15 -5.90 -42.45
C SER A 45 41.98 -4.53 -41.83
N GLU A 46 42.27 -4.47 -40.54
CA GLU A 46 42.94 -3.43 -39.78
C GLU A 46 42.70 -1.94 -40.04
N SER A 47 42.10 -1.27 -39.04
CA SER A 47 42.68 -0.08 -38.45
C SER A 47 41.98 0.32 -37.16
N ARG A 48 42.50 -0.15 -36.02
CA ARG A 48 42.15 0.38 -34.69
C ARG A 48 43.12 1.52 -34.34
N PRO A 49 42.64 2.72 -34.00
CA PRO A 49 43.49 3.70 -33.34
C PRO A 49 43.80 3.25 -31.92
N ARG A 50 45.05 3.00 -31.62
CA ARG A 50 45.55 2.77 -30.25
C ARG A 50 45.45 4.06 -29.44
N CYS A 51 44.41 4.16 -28.60
CA CYS A 51 44.36 5.17 -27.55
C CYS A 51 45.29 4.72 -26.41
N ARG A 52 46.46 5.36 -26.33
CA ARG A 52 47.38 5.21 -25.20
C ARG A 52 46.81 5.94 -23.99
N LEU A 53 46.14 5.24 -23.10
CA LEU A 53 45.95 5.68 -21.72
C LEU A 53 47.15 5.19 -20.89
N ARG A 54 48.20 6.02 -20.85
CA ARG A 54 49.28 5.92 -19.86
C ARG A 54 48.87 6.78 -18.67
N GLY A 55 48.93 6.18 -17.49
CA GLY A 55 49.09 6.89 -16.21
C GLY A 55 47.81 7.09 -15.45
N ILE A 56 47.78 6.46 -14.40
CA ILE A 56 47.69 6.80 -12.97
C ILE A 56 46.90 5.68 -12.27
N PHE A 57 47.54 4.54 -12.11
CA PHE A 57 47.18 3.63 -11.03
C PHE A 57 48.28 3.76 -9.97
N GLN A 58 48.11 4.72 -9.05
CA GLN A 58 48.85 4.67 -7.79
C GLN A 58 48.07 3.75 -6.85
N PRO A 59 48.68 2.72 -6.24
CA PRO A 59 48.04 1.93 -5.21
C PRO A 59 47.81 2.85 -4.00
N ARG A 60 46.50 3.10 -3.71
CA ARG A 60 46.13 3.72 -2.43
C ARG A 60 46.63 2.81 -1.31
N LYS A 61 47.38 3.37 -0.38
CA LYS A 61 47.68 2.74 0.90
C LYS A 61 46.37 2.27 1.54
N PRO A 62 46.35 1.09 2.18
CA PRO A 62 45.19 0.68 2.93
C PRO A 62 44.91 1.73 4.01
N ASP A 63 43.76 2.40 3.88
CA ASP A 63 43.29 3.30 4.90
C ASP A 63 43.15 2.49 6.19
N ALA A 64 43.74 3.01 7.26
CA ALA A 64 43.67 2.48 8.59
C ALA A 64 42.21 2.09 8.89
N VAL A 65 42.01 0.86 9.35
CA VAL A 65 40.76 0.36 9.90
C VAL A 65 40.30 1.40 10.93
N ARG A 66 39.41 2.29 10.52
CA ARG A 66 38.69 3.14 11.45
C ARG A 66 37.82 2.16 12.25
N ASN A 67 38.17 1.99 13.52
CA ASN A 67 37.27 1.40 14.49
C ASN A 67 35.97 2.18 14.40
N HIS A 68 34.99 1.62 13.71
CA HIS A 68 33.62 2.05 13.83
C HIS A 68 33.16 1.63 15.22
N THR A 69 33.40 2.51 16.20
CA THR A 69 32.57 2.55 17.38
C THR A 69 31.13 2.68 16.85
N PRO A 70 30.22 1.71 17.13
CA PRO A 70 28.83 1.86 16.69
C PRO A 70 28.36 3.22 17.21
N PRO A 71 27.67 4.01 16.40
CA PRO A 71 27.13 5.28 16.89
C PRO A 71 26.33 4.96 18.16
N GLN A 72 26.66 5.64 19.25
CA GLN A 72 25.84 5.63 20.47
C GLN A 72 24.55 6.38 20.15
N THR A 73 23.71 5.79 19.33
CA THR A 73 22.39 6.28 18.97
C THR A 73 21.49 5.92 20.14
N HIS A 74 21.49 6.71 21.09
CA HIS A 74 20.51 7.45 21.84
C HIS A 74 19.32 6.59 22.33
N VAL A 75 19.50 5.95 23.49
CA VAL A 75 18.41 5.42 24.32
C VAL A 75 17.35 6.53 24.55
N ALA A 76 17.79 7.79 24.60
CA ALA A 76 16.92 8.95 24.68
C ALA A 76 15.96 9.09 23.46
N ASP A 77 16.39 8.71 22.26
CA ASP A 77 15.57 8.85 21.05
C ASP A 77 14.47 7.80 20.99
N ALA A 78 14.75 6.55 21.40
CA ALA A 78 13.74 5.48 21.44
C ALA A 78 12.67 5.74 22.51
N GLU A 79 13.07 6.25 23.69
CA GLU A 79 12.14 6.57 24.75
C GLU A 79 11.26 7.79 24.38
N THR A 80 11.84 8.82 23.79
CA THR A 80 11.09 9.99 23.29
C THR A 80 10.11 9.58 22.18
N PHE A 81 10.54 8.68 21.29
CA PHE A 81 9.66 8.11 20.27
C PHE A 81 8.48 7.37 20.91
N ARG A 82 8.73 6.45 21.85
CA ARG A 82 7.71 5.69 22.57
C ARG A 82 6.70 6.61 23.25
N GLN A 83 7.16 7.60 23.99
CA GLN A 83 6.30 8.56 24.71
C GLN A 83 5.42 9.36 23.72
N THR A 84 5.98 9.80 22.60
CA THR A 84 5.21 10.54 21.59
C THR A 84 4.22 9.61 20.88
N PHE A 85 4.61 8.38 20.58
CA PHE A 85 3.74 7.36 20.01
C PHE A 85 2.54 7.07 20.94
N GLU A 86 2.78 6.82 22.22
CA GLU A 86 1.75 6.58 23.24
C GLU A 86 0.83 7.79 23.41
N ARG A 87 1.37 9.01 23.38
CA ARG A 87 0.60 10.25 23.48
C ARG A 87 -0.35 10.44 22.31
N ILE A 88 0.12 10.15 21.07
CA ILE A 88 -0.73 10.24 19.87
C ILE A 88 -1.79 9.13 19.89
N THR A 89 -1.43 7.88 20.17
CA THR A 89 -2.38 6.77 20.21
C THR A 89 -3.46 6.99 21.27
N ALA A 90 -3.08 7.38 22.48
CA ALA A 90 -4.03 7.68 23.55
C ALA A 90 -4.99 8.84 23.19
N ASN A 91 -4.52 9.86 22.44
CA ASN A 91 -5.39 10.94 21.97
C ASN A 91 -6.39 10.46 20.93
N VAL A 92 -5.97 9.63 19.97
CA VAL A 92 -6.85 9.03 18.95
C VAL A 92 -7.86 8.07 19.59
N GLU A 93 -7.46 7.29 20.59
CA GLU A 93 -8.32 6.34 21.31
C GLU A 93 -9.44 7.03 22.12
N ARG A 94 -9.36 8.33 22.37
CA ARG A 94 -10.48 9.10 22.93
C ARG A 94 -11.70 9.09 22.02
N VAL A 95 -11.49 8.94 20.70
CA VAL A 95 -12.56 8.90 19.67
C VAL A 95 -12.78 7.46 19.17
N ILE A 96 -11.70 6.70 18.99
CA ILE A 96 -11.74 5.32 18.47
C ILE A 96 -11.62 4.35 19.64
N ARG A 97 -12.75 4.00 20.21
CA ARG A 97 -12.82 3.16 21.42
C ARG A 97 -12.61 1.68 21.13
N GLY A 98 -11.87 1.00 22.01
CA GLY A 98 -11.69 -0.47 21.97
C GLY A 98 -10.89 -1.00 20.76
N LYS A 99 -10.09 -0.15 20.09
CA LYS A 99 -9.34 -0.52 18.89
C LYS A 99 -7.87 -0.11 18.93
N PRO A 100 -7.12 -0.42 20.01
CA PRO A 100 -5.73 0.02 20.16
C PRO A 100 -4.82 -0.50 19.04
N ASP A 101 -5.04 -1.73 18.55
CA ASP A 101 -4.25 -2.31 17.48
C ASP A 101 -4.43 -1.54 16.16
N ALA A 102 -5.68 -1.23 15.77
CA ALA A 102 -5.95 -0.48 14.54
C ALA A 102 -5.39 0.94 14.61
N VAL A 103 -5.49 1.60 15.76
CA VAL A 103 -4.90 2.93 16.01
C VAL A 103 -3.38 2.85 15.94
N GLY A 104 -2.76 1.92 16.65
CA GLY A 104 -1.31 1.73 16.68
C GLY A 104 -0.74 1.41 15.30
N LEU A 105 -1.36 0.49 14.53
CA LEU A 105 -0.95 0.14 13.17
C LEU A 105 -1.09 1.31 12.20
N SER A 106 -2.15 2.13 12.34
CA SER A 106 -2.34 3.32 11.50
C SER A 106 -1.23 4.36 11.75
N LEU A 107 -0.86 4.58 13.00
CA LEU A 107 0.25 5.46 13.35
C LEU A 107 1.60 4.89 12.91
N LEU A 108 1.86 3.58 13.08
CA LEU A 108 3.06 2.92 12.55
C LEU A 108 3.16 3.08 11.03
N CYS A 109 2.04 2.97 10.31
CA CYS A 109 1.98 3.17 8.87
C CYS A 109 2.42 4.59 8.48
N LEU A 110 1.93 5.61 9.17
CA LEU A 110 2.33 7.01 8.99
C LEU A 110 3.82 7.22 9.26
N LEU A 111 4.33 6.69 10.38
CA LEU A 111 5.73 6.80 10.80
C LEU A 111 6.69 6.03 9.88
N CYS A 112 6.19 5.07 9.11
CA CYS A 112 6.93 4.41 8.04
C CYS A 112 6.81 5.12 6.69
N ASP A 113 6.23 6.32 6.63
CA ASP A 113 5.98 7.05 5.39
C ASP A 113 5.17 6.21 4.39
N GLY A 114 4.20 5.43 4.89
CA GLY A 114 3.37 4.50 4.13
C GLY A 114 1.95 4.98 3.90
N HIS A 115 1.20 4.22 3.11
CA HIS A 115 -0.23 4.41 2.87
C HIS A 115 -1.01 3.22 3.43
N LEU A 116 -2.21 3.46 3.95
CA LEU A 116 -3.04 2.50 4.64
C LEU A 116 -4.26 2.11 3.80
N LEU A 117 -4.55 0.83 3.70
CA LEU A 117 -5.81 0.32 3.20
C LEU A 117 -6.65 -0.19 4.38
N ILE A 118 -7.86 0.34 4.55
CA ILE A 118 -8.81 -0.16 5.53
C ILE A 118 -9.88 -0.98 4.81
N GLU A 119 -9.90 -2.27 5.07
CA GLU A 119 -10.86 -3.19 4.49
C GLU A 119 -11.87 -3.61 5.54
N ASP A 120 -13.08 -3.02 5.45
CA ASP A 120 -14.09 -3.18 6.50
C ASP A 120 -15.49 -2.79 6.05
N VAL A 121 -16.49 -3.23 6.80
CA VAL A 121 -17.88 -2.84 6.61
C VAL A 121 -18.11 -1.33 6.86
N PRO A 122 -19.17 -0.73 6.31
CA PRO A 122 -19.53 0.66 6.62
C PRO A 122 -19.81 0.88 8.11
N GLY A 123 -19.57 2.11 8.59
CA GLY A 123 -19.99 2.52 9.94
C GLY A 123 -19.04 2.18 11.10
N VAL A 124 -17.87 1.56 10.85
CA VAL A 124 -16.92 1.15 11.92
C VAL A 124 -15.94 2.26 12.37
N GLY A 125 -16.14 3.52 11.94
CA GLY A 125 -15.30 4.63 12.39
C GLY A 125 -14.08 4.96 11.52
N LYS A 126 -14.03 4.50 10.25
CA LYS A 126 -12.89 4.75 9.32
C LYS A 126 -12.59 6.24 9.16
N THR A 127 -13.63 7.07 8.96
CA THR A 127 -13.50 8.53 8.83
C THR A 127 -13.03 9.17 10.14
N SER A 128 -13.56 8.71 11.26
CA SER A 128 -13.17 9.19 12.59
C SER A 128 -11.70 8.89 12.90
N LEU A 129 -11.20 7.69 12.54
CA LEU A 129 -9.80 7.32 12.70
C LEU A 129 -8.87 8.28 11.92
N ALA A 130 -9.17 8.51 10.63
CA ALA A 130 -8.36 9.40 9.78
C ALA A 130 -8.37 10.85 10.27
N LYS A 131 -9.54 11.38 10.65
CA LYS A 131 -9.68 12.73 11.24
C LYS A 131 -8.92 12.86 12.55
N SER A 132 -9.07 11.87 13.45
CA SER A 132 -8.43 11.89 14.78
C SER A 132 -6.92 11.81 14.67
N LEU A 133 -6.39 11.02 13.74
CA LEU A 133 -4.95 10.95 13.48
C LEU A 133 -4.42 12.29 12.99
N ALA A 134 -5.08 12.94 12.01
CA ALA A 134 -4.69 14.24 11.50
C ALA A 134 -4.74 15.33 12.59
N ALA A 135 -5.83 15.39 13.36
CA ALA A 135 -5.99 16.34 14.45
C ALA A 135 -4.93 16.16 15.54
N SER A 136 -4.57 14.90 15.88
CA SER A 136 -3.58 14.61 16.92
C SER A 136 -2.17 15.10 16.59
N ILE A 137 -1.86 15.33 15.29
CA ILE A 137 -0.52 15.72 14.82
C ILE A 137 -0.50 17.10 14.18
N ASP A 138 -1.54 17.90 14.38
CA ASP A 138 -1.71 19.24 13.77
C ASP A 138 -1.47 19.24 12.25
N ALA A 139 -2.11 18.32 11.54
CA ALA A 139 -1.90 18.13 10.11
C ALA A 139 -3.19 18.37 9.32
N PRO A 140 -3.12 19.00 8.11
CA PRO A 140 -4.27 19.15 7.23
C PRO A 140 -4.91 17.80 6.89
N PHE A 141 -6.25 17.74 7.00
CA PHE A 141 -7.06 16.59 6.63
C PHE A 141 -7.83 16.85 5.34
N GLY A 142 -7.77 15.93 4.39
CA GLY A 142 -8.56 15.91 3.17
C GLY A 142 -9.45 14.66 3.10
N ARG A 143 -10.62 14.78 2.48
CA ARG A 143 -11.50 13.63 2.22
C ARG A 143 -12.00 13.65 0.78
N ILE A 144 -11.96 12.50 0.15
CA ILE A 144 -12.55 12.26 -1.17
C ILE A 144 -13.43 11.02 -1.07
N GLN A 145 -14.69 11.14 -1.49
CA GLN A 145 -15.58 10.00 -1.69
C GLN A 145 -15.44 9.55 -3.14
N PHE A 146 -14.99 8.32 -3.38
CA PHE A 146 -14.92 7.79 -4.73
C PHE A 146 -16.29 7.28 -5.17
N THR A 147 -16.70 7.74 -6.36
CA THR A 147 -17.91 7.36 -7.08
C THR A 147 -17.54 7.14 -8.55
N PRO A 148 -18.34 6.45 -9.36
CA PRO A 148 -18.01 6.18 -10.77
C PRO A 148 -17.76 7.41 -11.63
N ASP A 149 -18.30 8.55 -11.24
CA ASP A 149 -18.21 9.84 -11.94
C ASP A 149 -17.01 10.71 -11.52
N VAL A 150 -16.29 10.36 -10.44
CA VAL A 150 -15.10 11.10 -10.00
C VAL A 150 -14.00 11.02 -11.06
N LEU A 151 -13.51 12.20 -11.46
CA LEU A 151 -12.45 12.34 -12.43
C LEU A 151 -11.06 12.40 -11.76
N PRO A 152 -9.98 12.05 -12.47
CA PRO A 152 -8.62 12.25 -11.96
C PRO A 152 -8.34 13.70 -11.53
N SER A 153 -8.86 14.70 -12.24
CA SER A 153 -8.72 16.12 -11.93
C SER A 153 -9.29 16.50 -10.56
N ASP A 154 -10.34 15.80 -10.09
CA ASP A 154 -10.95 16.07 -8.80
C ASP A 154 -10.03 15.63 -7.65
N VAL A 155 -9.21 14.62 -7.92
CA VAL A 155 -8.25 14.04 -6.98
C VAL A 155 -6.95 14.85 -6.94
N ILE A 156 -6.37 15.11 -8.13
CA ILE A 156 -5.03 15.71 -8.27
C ILE A 156 -5.05 17.23 -8.41
N GLY A 157 -6.21 17.84 -8.66
CA GLY A 157 -6.36 19.26 -8.92
C GLY A 157 -6.34 19.61 -10.41
N VAL A 158 -6.72 20.85 -10.72
CA VAL A 158 -6.95 21.34 -12.07
C VAL A 158 -6.48 22.78 -12.23
N ASN A 159 -5.99 23.14 -13.41
CA ASN A 159 -5.77 24.54 -13.77
C ASN A 159 -7.08 25.15 -14.25
N VAL A 160 -7.51 26.25 -13.60
CA VAL A 160 -8.72 27.00 -13.92
C VAL A 160 -8.32 28.34 -14.51
N TRP A 161 -8.97 28.76 -15.59
CA TRP A 161 -8.74 30.05 -16.17
C TRP A 161 -9.35 31.14 -15.26
N ASP A 162 -8.51 32.08 -14.82
CA ASP A 162 -8.96 33.29 -14.14
C ASP A 162 -9.18 34.41 -15.17
N GLU A 163 -10.42 34.83 -15.35
CA GLU A 163 -10.78 35.89 -16.31
C GLU A 163 -10.25 37.26 -15.90
N ARG A 164 -10.09 37.55 -14.60
CA ARG A 164 -9.63 38.84 -14.09
C ARG A 164 -8.14 39.02 -14.31
N GLU A 165 -7.38 38.00 -13.90
CA GLU A 165 -5.90 37.99 -14.01
C GLU A 165 -5.43 37.54 -15.40
N ARG A 166 -6.32 36.98 -16.24
CA ARG A 166 -6.03 36.41 -17.56
C ARG A 166 -4.90 35.38 -17.50
N THR A 167 -4.89 34.57 -16.44
CA THR A 167 -3.90 33.50 -16.19
C THR A 167 -4.59 32.20 -15.80
N PHE A 168 -3.86 31.09 -15.94
CA PHE A 168 -4.30 29.83 -15.37
C PHE A 168 -3.87 29.76 -13.90
N GLU A 169 -4.82 29.57 -13.01
CA GLU A 169 -4.59 29.32 -11.60
C GLU A 169 -4.77 27.84 -11.29
N PHE A 170 -3.80 27.26 -10.61
CA PHE A 170 -3.92 25.87 -10.16
C PHE A 170 -4.77 25.79 -8.88
N ARG A 171 -5.86 25.04 -8.97
CA ARG A 171 -6.68 24.68 -7.81
C ARG A 171 -6.29 23.28 -7.33
N PRO A 172 -5.65 23.16 -6.15
CA PRO A 172 -5.21 21.88 -5.64
C PRO A 172 -6.40 20.98 -5.32
N GLY A 173 -6.26 19.70 -5.63
CA GLY A 173 -7.19 18.65 -5.20
C GLY A 173 -6.95 18.25 -3.73
N ALA A 174 -7.77 17.34 -3.21
CA ALA A 174 -7.69 16.92 -1.82
C ALA A 174 -6.36 16.22 -1.47
N LEU A 175 -5.59 15.72 -2.46
CA LEU A 175 -4.27 15.11 -2.26
C LEU A 175 -3.22 16.10 -1.69
N PHE A 176 -3.45 17.39 -1.74
CA PHE A 176 -2.53 18.38 -1.15
C PHE A 176 -2.69 18.52 0.37
N SER A 177 -3.50 17.68 1.01
CA SER A 177 -3.55 17.53 2.46
C SER A 177 -2.53 16.50 2.96
N SER A 178 -2.14 16.58 4.24
CA SER A 178 -1.18 15.64 4.84
C SER A 178 -1.78 14.26 5.08
N ILE A 179 -2.99 14.20 5.60
CA ILE A 179 -3.74 12.96 5.77
C ILE A 179 -4.96 13.03 4.86
N VAL A 180 -5.04 12.11 3.90
CA VAL A 180 -6.12 12.06 2.91
C VAL A 180 -6.90 10.77 3.08
N LEU A 181 -8.17 10.89 3.41
CA LEU A 181 -9.10 9.77 3.39
C LEU A 181 -9.72 9.64 1.99
N VAL A 182 -9.55 8.50 1.38
CA VAL A 182 -10.18 8.13 0.11
C VAL A 182 -11.19 7.02 0.39
N ASP A 183 -12.46 7.42 0.50
CA ASP A 183 -13.53 6.47 0.76
C ASP A 183 -13.91 5.70 -0.52
N GLU A 184 -14.07 4.37 -0.37
CA GLU A 184 -14.56 3.45 -1.41
C GLU A 184 -13.71 3.47 -2.69
N ILE A 185 -12.39 3.29 -2.54
CA ILE A 185 -11.42 3.37 -3.65
C ILE A 185 -11.79 2.48 -4.86
N ASN A 186 -12.45 1.34 -4.61
CA ASN A 186 -12.89 0.40 -5.63
C ASN A 186 -14.12 0.86 -6.44
N ARG A 187 -14.78 1.99 -6.11
CA ARG A 187 -15.92 2.52 -6.87
C ARG A 187 -15.52 3.47 -8.00
N ALA A 188 -14.34 4.07 -7.93
CA ALA A 188 -13.88 4.94 -9.00
C ALA A 188 -13.35 4.17 -10.21
N SER A 189 -13.36 4.84 -11.36
CA SER A 189 -12.80 4.28 -12.60
C SER A 189 -11.32 3.89 -12.42
N PRO A 190 -10.82 2.88 -13.18
CA PRO A 190 -9.40 2.51 -13.13
C PRO A 190 -8.44 3.67 -13.44
N LYS A 191 -8.88 4.65 -14.25
CA LYS A 191 -8.09 5.83 -14.58
C LYS A 191 -7.92 6.75 -13.36
N THR A 192 -8.97 6.94 -12.58
CA THR A 192 -8.95 7.74 -11.35
C THR A 192 -8.14 7.04 -10.26
N GLN A 193 -8.30 5.72 -10.11
CA GLN A 193 -7.46 4.91 -9.21
C GLN A 193 -5.98 5.03 -9.57
N ALA A 194 -5.63 4.92 -10.86
CA ALA A 194 -4.24 5.02 -11.32
C ALA A 194 -3.62 6.38 -10.99
N ALA A 195 -4.35 7.49 -11.18
CA ALA A 195 -3.87 8.83 -10.85
C ALA A 195 -3.60 9.00 -9.34
N LEU A 196 -4.49 8.48 -8.48
CA LEU A 196 -4.27 8.46 -7.04
C LEU A 196 -3.02 7.66 -6.67
N LEU A 197 -2.91 6.43 -7.19
CA LEU A 197 -1.82 5.51 -6.86
C LEU A 197 -0.46 5.98 -7.40
N GLU A 198 -0.44 6.71 -8.51
CA GLU A 198 0.77 7.36 -9.01
C GLU A 198 1.21 8.49 -8.06
N ALA A 199 0.29 9.37 -7.66
CA ALA A 199 0.58 10.45 -6.72
C ALA A 199 1.06 9.90 -5.35
N MET A 200 0.51 8.79 -4.88
CA MET A 200 0.96 8.10 -3.68
C MET A 200 2.41 7.64 -3.79
N GLN A 201 2.79 7.05 -4.92
CA GLN A 201 4.12 6.50 -5.13
C GLN A 201 5.17 7.59 -5.36
N GLU A 202 4.85 8.57 -6.22
CA GLU A 202 5.79 9.60 -6.65
C GLU A 202 5.87 10.79 -5.68
N ARG A 203 4.96 10.89 -4.70
CA ARG A 203 4.85 12.02 -3.75
C ARG A 203 4.72 13.38 -4.43
N GLN A 204 4.23 13.39 -5.65
CA GLN A 204 4.04 14.57 -6.48
C GLN A 204 2.89 14.37 -7.45
N VAL A 205 2.37 15.47 -7.97
CA VAL A 205 1.32 15.50 -8.98
C VAL A 205 1.82 16.28 -10.18
N THR A 206 1.66 15.75 -11.38
CA THR A 206 1.98 16.46 -12.63
C THR A 206 0.69 16.82 -13.38
N THR A 207 0.43 18.12 -13.56
CA THR A 207 -0.68 18.66 -14.35
C THR A 207 -0.14 19.66 -15.36
N ASP A 208 -0.55 19.53 -16.63
CA ASP A 208 -0.18 20.44 -17.73
C ASP A 208 1.33 20.77 -17.78
N ARG A 209 2.19 19.74 -17.64
CA ARG A 209 3.67 19.83 -17.65
C ARG A 209 4.27 20.49 -16.41
N THR A 210 3.50 20.81 -15.39
CA THR A 210 4.00 21.33 -14.12
C THR A 210 3.90 20.26 -13.06
N THR A 211 5.03 19.90 -12.46
CA THR A 211 5.10 18.97 -11.34
C THR A 211 5.06 19.73 -10.03
N ARG A 212 4.18 19.31 -9.13
CA ARG A 212 3.98 19.91 -7.80
C ARG A 212 4.18 18.84 -6.74
N PRO A 213 5.15 19.00 -5.82
CA PRO A 213 5.34 18.06 -4.72
C PRO A 213 4.15 18.11 -3.77
N LEU A 214 3.81 16.95 -3.20
CA LEU A 214 2.87 16.84 -2.09
C LEU A 214 3.57 17.19 -0.77
N GLY A 215 2.80 17.72 0.18
CA GLY A 215 3.31 18.08 1.51
C GLY A 215 3.82 16.88 2.30
N GLN A 216 4.56 17.13 3.37
CA GLN A 216 5.01 16.10 4.32
C GLN A 216 4.59 16.47 5.74
N PRO A 217 4.18 15.48 6.57
CA PRO A 217 3.96 14.06 6.22
C PRO A 217 2.81 13.91 5.23
N PHE A 218 2.83 12.86 4.42
CA PHE A 218 1.75 12.56 3.46
C PHE A 218 1.32 11.10 3.57
N MET A 219 0.07 10.88 3.90
CA MET A 219 -0.52 9.54 4.01
C MET A 219 -1.91 9.51 3.39
N VAL A 220 -2.12 8.56 2.50
CA VAL A 220 -3.46 8.20 2.02
C VAL A 220 -3.97 7.04 2.87
N ILE A 221 -5.17 7.20 3.40
CA ILE A 221 -5.96 6.15 4.04
C ILE A 221 -7.09 5.84 3.07
N ALA A 222 -6.97 4.74 2.32
CA ALA A 222 -8.00 4.29 1.41
C ALA A 222 -8.93 3.30 2.12
N THR A 223 -10.23 3.36 1.81
CA THR A 223 -11.19 2.39 2.33
C THR A 223 -11.75 1.53 1.20
N GLN A 224 -12.03 0.28 1.51
CA GLN A 224 -12.68 -0.67 0.64
C GLN A 224 -13.72 -1.46 1.42
N ASN A 225 -14.88 -1.70 0.82
CA ASN A 225 -15.88 -2.61 1.36
C ASN A 225 -15.75 -3.97 0.66
N PRO A 226 -15.36 -5.04 1.35
CA PRO A 226 -15.18 -6.36 0.74
C PRO A 226 -16.49 -7.03 0.29
N ILE A 227 -17.63 -6.57 0.80
CA ILE A 227 -18.95 -7.19 0.52
C ILE A 227 -19.58 -6.60 -0.74
N GLU A 228 -19.27 -5.35 -1.09
CA GLU A 228 -19.83 -4.68 -2.26
C GLU A 228 -19.06 -5.07 -3.53
N HIS A 229 -19.67 -5.91 -4.36
CA HIS A 229 -19.10 -6.32 -5.65
C HIS A 229 -19.76 -5.61 -6.84
N GLU A 230 -21.01 -5.18 -6.70
CA GLU A 230 -21.79 -4.58 -7.78
C GLU A 230 -21.35 -3.13 -8.04
N GLY A 231 -21.01 -2.83 -9.29
CA GLY A 231 -20.52 -1.48 -9.66
C GLY A 231 -19.14 -1.11 -9.16
N THR A 232 -18.28 -2.09 -8.80
CA THR A 232 -16.92 -1.84 -8.30
C THR A 232 -15.85 -2.31 -9.28
N TYR A 233 -14.69 -1.65 -9.22
CA TYR A 233 -13.47 -2.00 -9.95
C TYR A 233 -12.41 -2.46 -8.93
N PRO A 234 -12.23 -3.78 -8.73
CA PRO A 234 -11.25 -4.27 -7.76
C PRO A 234 -9.85 -3.83 -8.12
N LEU A 235 -9.05 -3.50 -7.10
CA LEU A 235 -7.64 -3.16 -7.26
C LEU A 235 -6.83 -4.42 -7.64
N PRO A 236 -6.06 -4.38 -8.73
CA PRO A 236 -5.09 -5.44 -9.04
C PRO A 236 -4.02 -5.56 -7.95
N GLU A 237 -3.39 -6.74 -7.83
CA GLU A 237 -2.35 -7.02 -6.84
C GLU A 237 -1.17 -6.03 -6.91
N SER A 238 -0.76 -5.62 -8.11
CA SER A 238 0.30 -4.62 -8.31
C SER A 238 -0.05 -3.23 -7.79
N GLN A 239 -1.33 -2.93 -7.64
CA GLN A 239 -1.83 -1.69 -7.06
C GLN A 239 -1.99 -1.83 -5.53
N LEU A 240 -2.42 -2.99 -5.05
CA LEU A 240 -2.47 -3.29 -3.62
C LEU A 240 -1.08 -3.25 -2.98
N ASP A 241 -0.01 -3.64 -3.69
CA ASP A 241 1.38 -3.58 -3.21
C ASP A 241 1.89 -2.14 -2.94
N ARG A 242 1.14 -1.10 -3.35
CA ARG A 242 1.44 0.30 -3.03
C ARG A 242 1.00 0.71 -1.63
N PHE A 243 0.09 -0.03 -1.03
CA PHE A 243 -0.30 0.17 0.37
C PHE A 243 0.68 -0.56 1.29
N LEU A 244 1.24 0.16 2.24
CA LEU A 244 2.19 -0.40 3.20
C LEU A 244 1.54 -1.44 4.09
N MET A 245 0.32 -1.14 4.55
CA MET A 245 -0.46 -2.02 5.42
C MET A 245 -1.92 -2.09 4.99
N ARG A 246 -2.52 -3.25 5.28
CA ARG A 246 -3.96 -3.42 5.29
C ARG A 246 -4.42 -3.73 6.72
N VAL A 247 -5.43 -3.01 7.19
CA VAL A 247 -6.01 -3.20 8.52
C VAL A 247 -7.53 -3.31 8.45
N SER A 248 -8.11 -3.96 9.45
CA SER A 248 -9.54 -3.95 9.73
C SER A 248 -9.75 -3.36 11.13
N ILE A 249 -10.71 -2.47 11.27
CA ILE A 249 -11.11 -1.91 12.57
C ILE A 249 -12.09 -2.87 13.25
N GLY A 250 -13.02 -3.43 12.47
CA GLY A 250 -14.07 -4.32 12.94
C GLY A 250 -15.08 -3.64 13.87
N TYR A 251 -16.13 -4.36 14.23
CA TYR A 251 -17.11 -3.88 15.21
C TYR A 251 -16.49 -3.74 16.60
N PRO A 252 -16.85 -2.69 17.37
CA PRO A 252 -16.43 -2.58 18.77
C PRO A 252 -16.97 -3.78 19.58
N ASP A 253 -16.30 -4.12 20.66
CA ASP A 253 -16.86 -5.02 21.67
C ASP A 253 -18.05 -4.37 22.38
N ALA A 254 -18.77 -5.15 23.21
CA ALA A 254 -20.01 -4.68 23.83
C ALA A 254 -19.81 -3.46 24.73
N ASP A 255 -18.71 -3.44 25.48
CA ASP A 255 -18.43 -2.35 26.42
C ASP A 255 -18.02 -1.07 25.67
N SER A 256 -17.16 -1.19 24.68
CA SER A 256 -16.78 -0.08 23.79
C SER A 256 -17.98 0.44 22.97
N ALA A 257 -18.93 -0.44 22.59
CA ALA A 257 -20.14 -0.01 21.89
C ALA A 257 -21.02 0.86 22.79
N VAL A 258 -21.14 0.54 24.07
CA VAL A 258 -21.87 1.38 25.06
C VAL A 258 -21.19 2.72 25.21
N GLU A 259 -19.85 2.76 25.35
CA GLU A 259 -19.10 4.02 25.42
C GLU A 259 -19.32 4.91 24.17
N VAL A 260 -19.41 4.30 22.98
CA VAL A 260 -19.71 5.04 21.75
C VAL A 260 -21.13 5.63 21.76
N LEU A 261 -22.13 4.92 22.30
CA LEU A 261 -23.48 5.45 22.47
C LEU A 261 -23.52 6.61 23.46
N ASP A 262 -22.85 6.49 24.61
CA ASP A 262 -22.76 7.54 25.63
C ASP A 262 -22.11 8.82 25.07
N LEU A 263 -21.12 8.68 24.17
CA LEU A 263 -20.48 9.80 23.51
C LEU A 263 -21.40 10.52 22.50
N HIS A 264 -22.39 9.83 21.93
CA HIS A 264 -23.32 10.40 20.95
C HIS A 264 -24.63 10.93 21.58
N ASP A 265 -24.96 10.54 22.81
CA ASP A 265 -26.09 11.10 23.55
C ASP A 265 -25.85 12.55 24.00
N GLY A 266 -24.58 12.96 24.10
CA GLY A 266 -24.19 14.37 24.27
C GLY A 266 -23.94 14.98 22.89
N THR A 267 -24.62 16.06 22.57
CA THR A 267 -24.50 16.87 21.34
C THR A 267 -23.08 17.44 21.05
N THR A 268 -22.05 16.93 21.72
CA THR A 268 -20.69 17.47 21.66
C THR A 268 -19.80 16.54 20.87
N GLU A 269 -19.49 16.90 19.63
CA GLU A 269 -18.42 16.27 18.85
C GLU A 269 -17.11 16.39 19.63
N ILE A 270 -16.40 15.27 19.89
CA ILE A 270 -15.12 15.33 20.60
C ILE A 270 -14.11 16.06 19.71
N THR A 271 -13.78 17.26 20.09
CA THR A 271 -12.68 18.00 19.48
C THR A 271 -11.36 17.55 20.12
N LEU A 272 -10.46 17.02 19.28
CA LEU A 272 -9.12 16.66 19.71
C LEU A 272 -8.17 17.85 19.57
N GLU A 273 -7.48 18.16 20.67
CA GLU A 273 -6.35 19.09 20.61
C GLU A 273 -5.11 18.33 20.10
N PRO A 274 -4.25 18.98 19.30
CA PRO A 274 -2.99 18.38 18.87
C PRO A 274 -2.10 18.05 20.05
N VAL A 275 -1.52 16.83 20.02
CA VAL A 275 -0.56 16.38 21.04
C VAL A 275 0.85 16.21 20.47
N ALA A 276 0.99 16.31 19.17
CA ALA A 276 2.26 16.34 18.45
C ALA A 276 2.13 17.26 17.23
N THR A 277 3.23 17.62 16.63
CA THR A 277 3.28 18.41 15.40
C THR A 277 3.69 17.55 14.20
N ALA A 278 3.32 17.98 12.99
CA ALA A 278 3.78 17.35 11.76
C ALA A 278 5.33 17.26 11.68
N ARG A 279 6.03 18.26 12.25
CA ARG A 279 7.50 18.27 12.32
C ARG A 279 8.06 17.16 13.23
N GLU A 280 7.42 16.93 14.38
CA GLU A 280 7.81 15.82 15.28
C GLU A 280 7.58 14.47 14.60
N VAL A 281 6.46 14.28 13.90
CA VAL A 281 6.17 13.08 13.12
C VAL A 281 7.25 12.82 12.06
N LEU A 282 7.69 13.86 11.35
CA LEU A 282 8.77 13.73 10.37
C LEU A 282 10.13 13.38 11.01
N ALA A 283 10.40 13.91 12.21
CA ALA A 283 11.58 13.50 12.96
C ALA A 283 11.51 12.03 13.38
N MET A 284 10.35 11.57 13.89
CA MET A 284 10.10 10.17 14.21
C MET A 284 10.29 9.24 13.00
N THR A 285 9.79 9.64 11.81
CA THR A 285 9.96 8.88 10.57
C THR A 285 11.44 8.67 10.20
N ARG A 286 12.29 9.66 10.46
CA ARG A 286 13.76 9.54 10.25
C ARG A 286 14.37 8.57 11.24
N THR A 287 14.01 8.67 12.52
CA THR A 287 14.50 7.76 13.57
C THR A 287 14.19 6.29 13.27
N VAL A 288 13.04 5.99 12.63
CA VAL A 288 12.70 4.62 12.22
C VAL A 288 13.80 4.01 11.34
N THR A 289 14.40 4.77 10.42
CA THR A 289 15.42 4.26 9.50
C THR A 289 16.77 3.98 10.18
N GLU A 290 17.00 4.50 11.37
CA GLU A 290 18.23 4.37 12.15
C GLU A 290 18.24 3.15 13.07
N VAL A 291 17.08 2.50 13.27
CA VAL A 291 16.94 1.34 14.13
C VAL A 291 17.77 0.17 13.63
N HIS A 292 18.55 -0.41 14.54
CA HIS A 292 19.43 -1.53 14.21
C HIS A 292 18.64 -2.80 13.87
N VAL A 293 18.97 -3.42 12.74
CA VAL A 293 18.49 -4.76 12.36
C VAL A 293 19.70 -5.67 12.19
N ALA A 294 19.82 -6.67 13.05
CA ALA A 294 20.93 -7.60 13.01
C ALA A 294 20.98 -8.36 11.67
N PRO A 295 22.18 -8.64 11.12
CA PRO A 295 22.29 -9.36 9.84
C PRO A 295 21.59 -10.71 9.82
N VAL A 296 21.54 -11.41 10.95
CA VAL A 296 20.84 -12.68 11.10
C VAL A 296 19.32 -12.51 10.96
N LEU A 297 18.77 -11.41 11.46
CA LEU A 297 17.34 -11.10 11.34
C LEU A 297 16.97 -10.68 9.91
N ARG A 298 17.84 -9.95 9.23
CA ARG A 298 17.65 -9.65 7.79
C ARG A 298 17.59 -10.93 6.95
N ARG A 299 18.49 -11.89 7.24
CA ARG A 299 18.43 -13.21 6.59
C ARG A 299 17.14 -13.96 6.91
N TYR A 300 16.64 -13.87 8.14
CA TYR A 300 15.36 -14.43 8.52
C TYR A 300 14.19 -13.85 7.71
N ILE A 301 14.11 -12.52 7.57
CA ILE A 301 13.07 -11.85 6.78
C ILE A 301 13.13 -12.30 5.31
N VAL A 302 14.33 -12.42 4.74
CA VAL A 302 14.52 -12.92 3.36
C VAL A 302 14.10 -14.38 3.25
N ALA A 303 14.46 -15.23 4.21
CA ALA A 303 14.07 -16.65 4.24
C ALA A 303 12.55 -16.83 4.31
N VAL A 304 11.84 -15.98 5.07
CA VAL A 304 10.36 -15.95 5.10
C VAL A 304 9.81 -15.61 3.72
N ALA A 305 10.38 -14.60 3.04
CA ALA A 305 9.95 -14.23 1.69
C ALA A 305 10.19 -15.36 0.69
N ASP A 306 11.34 -16.02 0.74
CA ASP A 306 11.66 -17.18 -0.14
C ASP A 306 10.75 -18.37 0.15
N ALA A 307 10.51 -18.70 1.41
CA ALA A 307 9.58 -19.75 1.81
C ALA A 307 8.16 -19.52 1.28
N SER A 308 7.70 -18.27 1.26
CA SER A 308 6.39 -17.91 0.69
C SER A 308 6.28 -18.19 -0.81
N ARG A 309 7.39 -18.02 -1.56
CA ARG A 309 7.44 -18.22 -3.02
C ARG A 309 7.55 -19.71 -3.41
N GLN A 310 8.04 -20.54 -2.49
CA GLN A 310 8.24 -21.98 -2.72
C GLN A 310 7.04 -22.83 -2.32
N ARG A 311 6.04 -22.27 -1.64
CA ARG A 311 4.85 -23.01 -1.22
C ARG A 311 3.85 -23.15 -2.37
N GLY A 312 3.45 -24.40 -2.68
CA GLY A 312 2.45 -24.71 -3.71
C GLY A 312 1.04 -24.13 -3.43
N THR A 313 0.73 -23.78 -2.18
CA THR A 313 -0.52 -23.13 -1.78
C THR A 313 -0.54 -21.64 -2.08
N ILE A 314 0.60 -21.03 -2.40
CA ILE A 314 0.74 -19.60 -2.69
C ILE A 314 1.17 -19.43 -4.16
N THR A 315 0.35 -18.77 -4.96
CA THR A 315 0.65 -18.46 -6.38
C THR A 315 1.44 -17.17 -6.54
N LEU A 316 1.26 -16.21 -5.63
CA LEU A 316 2.04 -14.97 -5.56
C LEU A 316 2.58 -14.84 -4.14
N GLY A 317 3.90 -14.98 -3.98
CA GLY A 317 4.59 -14.83 -2.70
C GLY A 317 5.03 -13.39 -2.43
N ILE A 318 5.73 -13.18 -1.32
CA ILE A 318 6.19 -11.89 -0.82
C ILE A 318 7.17 -11.25 -1.81
N SER A 319 6.87 -10.01 -2.26
CA SER A 319 7.74 -9.25 -3.17
C SER A 319 8.97 -8.69 -2.45
N PRO A 320 10.05 -8.30 -3.18
CA PRO A 320 11.19 -7.60 -2.57
C PRO A 320 10.78 -6.29 -1.88
N ARG A 321 9.80 -5.56 -2.43
CA ARG A 321 9.25 -4.35 -1.82
C ARG A 321 8.58 -4.68 -0.48
N ALA A 322 7.71 -5.69 -0.46
CA ALA A 322 7.07 -6.15 0.76
C ALA A 322 8.07 -6.60 1.84
N THR A 323 9.21 -7.18 1.43
CA THR A 323 10.31 -7.56 2.33
C THR A 323 10.95 -6.33 3.00
N LEU A 324 11.18 -5.26 2.24
CA LEU A 324 11.70 -3.98 2.76
C LEU A 324 10.67 -3.31 3.69
N ASP A 325 9.42 -3.30 3.29
CA ASP A 325 8.32 -2.73 4.07
C ASP A 325 8.15 -3.47 5.41
N LEU A 326 8.22 -4.80 5.41
CA LEU A 326 8.18 -5.61 6.63
C LEU A 326 9.31 -5.23 7.60
N GLN A 327 10.54 -5.09 7.09
CA GLN A 327 11.66 -4.63 7.92
C GLN A 327 11.40 -3.23 8.48
N ARG A 328 10.95 -2.29 7.66
CA ARG A 328 10.70 -0.91 8.09
C ARG A 328 9.63 -0.80 9.16
N VAL A 329 8.55 -1.55 9.01
CA VAL A 329 7.47 -1.57 10.02
C VAL A 329 7.92 -2.25 11.31
N ALA A 330 8.72 -3.31 11.24
CA ALA A 330 9.31 -3.94 12.41
C ALA A 330 10.25 -2.98 13.16
N GLN A 331 11.01 -2.13 12.45
CA GLN A 331 11.83 -1.07 13.04
C GLN A 331 10.97 -0.05 13.81
N ALA A 332 9.88 0.43 13.20
CA ALA A 332 8.96 1.37 13.84
C ALA A 332 8.29 0.76 15.07
N ARG A 333 7.91 -0.53 15.01
CA ARG A 333 7.36 -1.26 16.14
C ARG A 333 8.34 -1.40 17.29
N ALA A 334 9.61 -1.69 17.00
CA ALA A 334 10.66 -1.76 18.00
C ALA A 334 10.80 -0.43 18.75
N LEU A 335 10.79 0.72 18.06
CA LEU A 335 10.80 2.05 18.66
C LEU A 335 9.54 2.34 19.49
N ALA A 336 8.36 1.95 18.99
CA ALA A 336 7.12 2.08 19.76
C ALA A 336 7.15 1.25 21.06
N ALA A 337 7.96 0.19 21.10
CA ALA A 337 8.24 -0.59 22.30
C ALA A 337 9.48 -0.08 23.11
N GLY A 338 10.01 1.12 22.79
CA GLY A 338 11.16 1.73 23.49
C GLY A 338 12.51 1.09 23.19
N ARG A 339 12.64 0.35 22.08
CA ARG A 339 13.88 -0.35 21.70
C ARG A 339 14.46 0.24 20.42
N ASN A 340 15.79 0.36 20.36
CA ASN A 340 16.53 0.81 19.17
C ASN A 340 17.06 -0.35 18.31
N TYR A 341 16.57 -1.57 18.53
CA TYR A 341 16.87 -2.78 17.76
C TYR A 341 15.62 -3.63 17.58
N VAL A 342 15.57 -4.34 16.45
CA VAL A 342 14.45 -5.21 16.08
C VAL A 342 14.68 -6.62 16.64
N VAL A 343 13.61 -7.24 17.14
CA VAL A 343 13.57 -8.65 17.53
C VAL A 343 12.63 -9.43 16.61
N PRO A 344 12.74 -10.79 16.54
CA PRO A 344 11.87 -11.61 15.69
C PRO A 344 10.37 -11.40 15.92
N ASP A 345 9.97 -11.13 17.15
CA ASP A 345 8.58 -10.89 17.53
C ASP A 345 8.01 -9.59 16.91
N ASP A 346 8.86 -8.57 16.68
CA ASP A 346 8.44 -7.37 15.97
C ASP A 346 8.06 -7.68 14.53
N VAL A 347 8.84 -8.53 13.88
CA VAL A 347 8.59 -8.97 12.49
C VAL A 347 7.30 -9.78 12.40
N LYS A 348 7.10 -10.73 13.31
CA LYS A 348 5.90 -11.58 13.35
C LYS A 348 4.63 -10.78 13.62
N ALA A 349 4.69 -9.84 14.56
CA ALA A 349 3.53 -9.06 14.97
C ALA A 349 2.97 -8.15 13.87
N VAL A 350 3.81 -7.70 12.92
CA VAL A 350 3.39 -6.84 11.81
C VAL A 350 3.25 -7.61 10.49
N ALA A 351 3.49 -8.92 10.50
CA ALA A 351 3.49 -9.73 9.29
C ALA A 351 2.14 -9.72 8.56
N GLU A 352 1.04 -9.92 9.28
CA GLU A 352 -0.29 -9.96 8.68
C GLU A 352 -0.71 -8.63 8.07
N PRO A 353 -0.68 -7.48 8.80
CA PRO A 353 -1.05 -6.20 8.21
C PRO A 353 -0.17 -5.80 7.03
N VAL A 354 1.11 -6.16 7.00
CA VAL A 354 2.04 -5.79 5.92
C VAL A 354 1.95 -6.76 4.74
N LEU A 355 1.78 -8.06 4.96
CA LEU A 355 1.92 -9.08 3.94
C LEU A 355 0.60 -9.71 3.48
N GLY A 356 -0.44 -9.68 4.32
CA GLY A 356 -1.68 -10.41 4.07
C GLY A 356 -2.42 -10.01 2.80
N HIS A 357 -2.30 -8.77 2.34
CA HIS A 357 -2.89 -8.26 1.10
C HIS A 357 -1.99 -8.43 -0.13
N ARG A 358 -0.76 -8.92 0.05
CA ARG A 358 0.27 -9.04 -0.99
C ARG A 358 0.54 -10.47 -1.42
N ILE A 359 -0.01 -11.45 -0.71
CA ILE A 359 0.07 -12.86 -1.08
C ILE A 359 -1.24 -13.31 -1.73
N ARG A 360 -1.12 -14.19 -2.71
CA ARG A 360 -2.27 -14.81 -3.38
C ARG A 360 -2.20 -16.32 -3.23
N LEU A 361 -3.30 -16.89 -2.78
CA LEU A 361 -3.45 -18.33 -2.64
C LEU A 361 -3.79 -18.98 -3.98
N SER A 362 -3.43 -20.27 -4.14
CA SER A 362 -3.92 -21.08 -5.25
C SER A 362 -5.43 -21.32 -5.13
N ALA A 363 -6.10 -21.56 -6.27
CA ALA A 363 -7.53 -21.86 -6.27
C ALA A 363 -7.87 -23.05 -5.39
N ASP A 364 -7.05 -24.10 -5.43
CA ASP A 364 -7.23 -25.31 -4.62
C ASP A 364 -7.12 -25.01 -3.12
N ALA A 365 -6.15 -24.16 -2.73
CA ALA A 365 -5.99 -23.76 -1.33
C ALA A 365 -7.19 -22.94 -0.84
N GLN A 366 -7.72 -22.04 -1.68
CA GLN A 366 -8.93 -21.27 -1.36
C GLN A 366 -10.17 -22.17 -1.21
N LEU A 367 -10.33 -23.16 -2.09
CA LEU A 367 -11.43 -24.14 -2.01
C LEU A 367 -11.34 -24.99 -0.75
N GLN A 368 -10.13 -25.26 -0.23
CA GLN A 368 -9.90 -25.93 1.03
C GLN A 368 -10.11 -25.02 2.27
N GLY A 369 -10.50 -23.76 2.07
CA GLY A 369 -10.75 -22.80 3.15
C GLY A 369 -9.48 -22.19 3.75
N LEU A 370 -8.32 -22.32 3.09
CA LEU A 370 -7.11 -21.64 3.54
C LEU A 370 -7.27 -20.12 3.37
N THR A 371 -6.85 -19.38 4.40
CA THR A 371 -6.84 -17.90 4.36
C THR A 371 -5.42 -17.38 4.22
N PRO A 372 -5.22 -16.14 3.71
CA PRO A 372 -3.91 -15.50 3.68
C PRO A 372 -3.22 -15.47 5.05
N GLN A 373 -3.98 -15.24 6.12
CA GLN A 373 -3.47 -15.24 7.50
C GLN A 373 -2.92 -16.60 7.91
N THR A 374 -3.68 -17.67 7.63
CA THR A 374 -3.23 -19.04 7.94
C THR A 374 -2.01 -19.41 7.11
N ALA A 375 -2.01 -19.09 5.82
CA ALA A 375 -0.87 -19.36 4.93
C ALA A 375 0.41 -18.61 5.38
N LEU A 376 0.28 -17.35 5.83
CA LEU A 376 1.41 -16.60 6.38
C LEU A 376 1.93 -17.23 7.66
N ARG A 377 1.05 -17.61 8.58
CA ARG A 377 1.45 -18.31 9.81
C ARG A 377 2.26 -19.56 9.50
N ASP A 378 1.77 -20.38 8.58
CA ASP A 378 2.48 -21.58 8.13
C ASP A 378 3.85 -21.28 7.49
N VAL A 379 3.98 -20.15 6.77
CA VAL A 379 5.27 -19.69 6.22
C VAL A 379 6.24 -19.34 7.34
N PHE A 380 5.79 -18.57 8.34
CA PHE A 380 6.61 -18.19 9.49
C PHE A 380 7.02 -19.37 10.35
N ASP A 381 6.13 -20.36 10.53
CA ASP A 381 6.40 -21.55 11.33
C ASP A 381 7.41 -22.50 10.64
N ALA A 382 7.48 -22.45 9.30
CA ALA A 382 8.44 -23.25 8.53
C ALA A 382 9.87 -22.69 8.55
N VAL A 383 10.06 -21.42 8.95
CA VAL A 383 11.36 -20.76 8.95
C VAL A 383 11.88 -20.66 10.38
N ALA A 384 13.06 -21.24 10.63
CA ALA A 384 13.67 -21.20 11.95
C ALA A 384 13.94 -19.77 12.41
N VAL A 385 13.45 -19.44 13.62
CA VAL A 385 13.70 -18.16 14.25
C VAL A 385 15.16 -18.07 14.67
N PRO A 386 15.90 -16.99 14.32
CA PRO A 386 17.28 -16.85 14.75
C PRO A 386 17.35 -16.75 16.27
N THR A 387 18.16 -17.59 16.87
CA THR A 387 18.54 -17.50 18.30
C THR A 387 19.69 -16.51 18.43
N ALA A 388 19.66 -15.72 19.51
CA ALA A 388 20.82 -14.92 19.87
C ALA A 388 21.98 -15.85 20.16
N GLY A 389 23.04 -15.80 19.34
CA GLY A 389 24.30 -16.49 19.57
C GLY A 389 25.17 -15.71 20.53
#